data_3620b604e50848b13ade9021c10a21ab
#
_entry.id   3620b604e50848b13ade9021c10a21ab
#
_cell.length_a   1.000
_cell.length_b   1.000
_cell.length_c   1.000
_cell.angle_alpha   90.00
_cell.angle_beta   90.00
_cell.angle_gamma   90.00
#
_symmetry.space_group_name_H-M   'P 1'
#
loop_
_entity.id
_entity.type
_entity.pdbx_description
1 polymer ?
#
loop_
_entity_poly.entity_id
_entity_poly.type
_entity_poly.pdbx_seq_one_letter_code
_entity_poly.pdbx_strand_id
1 'polypeptide(L)'
;YGLAGNGLSLRAIKSIYQIKNRPIKKKLILHCNSIAMVQKYFELDQDNLIVAKKYWPGPLTLILRKKSKSIPNILTQKQYCAVRIPSNKFLLNIIKTINKPLVMPSANKFKQLSPVTAKMAYQNFETSDLTIIDDGKCTIGIESTMFKVINKKIEVIRYGLIDVFEVMGILKNFKLKKVNNEYFPGTSNKHYSPVKELYINQKKIIKKSAFIGFGNIKKNEFKNLSSKKNLREAASRLYYYFYLADNNDSFETISVAPIPNEGIGIAINDRLERASKK
;
A
#
# COMPACT_ATOMS: atom_id res chain seq x y z
N TYR A 1 -4.23 4.43 6.70
CA TYR A 1 -5.31 3.83 7.50
C TYR A 1 -5.82 2.55 6.84
N GLY A 2 -6.21 1.57 7.67
CA GLY A 2 -6.67 0.26 7.22
C GLY A 2 -8.00 -0.15 7.85
N LEU A 3 -8.88 -0.77 7.06
CA LEU A 3 -10.13 -1.35 7.54
C LEU A 3 -9.84 -2.75 8.10
N ALA A 4 -9.86 -2.89 9.44
CA ALA A 4 -9.43 -4.10 10.14
C ALA A 4 -10.57 -5.08 10.41
N GLY A 5 -10.29 -6.37 10.26
CA GLY A 5 -11.19 -7.45 10.65
C GLY A 5 -10.44 -8.74 10.98
N ASN A 6 -11.07 -9.63 11.75
CA ASN A 6 -10.48 -10.91 12.11
C ASN A 6 -10.18 -11.76 10.86
N GLY A 7 -8.91 -12.03 10.60
CA GLY A 7 -8.42 -12.76 9.42
C GLY A 7 -8.77 -14.23 9.37
N LEU A 8 -9.29 -14.80 10.47
CA LEU A 8 -9.77 -16.18 10.53
C LEU A 8 -11.30 -16.27 10.41
N SER A 9 -12.02 -15.14 10.44
CA SER A 9 -13.48 -15.09 10.36
C SER A 9 -13.94 -14.82 8.93
N LEU A 10 -14.54 -15.80 8.28
CA LEU A 10 -15.11 -15.63 6.95
C LEU A 10 -16.16 -14.52 6.90
N ARG A 11 -16.97 -14.36 7.98
CA ARG A 11 -17.96 -13.28 8.11
C ARG A 11 -17.27 -11.90 8.10
N ALA A 12 -16.25 -11.68 8.94
CA ALA A 12 -15.51 -10.42 8.99
C ALA A 12 -14.83 -10.09 7.66
N ILE A 13 -14.23 -11.10 7.01
CA ILE A 13 -13.60 -10.92 5.69
C ILE A 13 -14.61 -10.49 4.64
N LYS A 14 -15.78 -11.17 4.56
CA LYS A 14 -16.86 -10.83 3.62
C LYS A 14 -17.38 -9.41 3.86
N SER A 15 -17.59 -9.01 5.14
CA SER A 15 -18.01 -7.64 5.48
C SER A 15 -17.02 -6.60 4.97
N ILE A 16 -15.71 -6.82 5.07
CA ILE A 16 -14.69 -5.92 4.51
C ILE A 16 -14.83 -5.79 2.98
N TYR A 17 -15.06 -6.88 2.26
CA TYR A 17 -15.27 -6.83 0.82
C TYR A 17 -16.52 -6.02 0.45
N GLN A 18 -17.62 -6.20 1.19
CA GLN A 18 -18.89 -5.49 1.02
C GLN A 18 -18.74 -3.99 1.29
N ILE A 19 -18.21 -3.61 2.47
CA ILE A 19 -18.00 -2.21 2.88
C ILE A 19 -17.16 -1.45 1.86
N LYS A 20 -16.12 -2.10 1.31
CA LYS A 20 -15.22 -1.50 0.32
C LYS A 20 -15.75 -1.55 -1.12
N ASN A 21 -16.85 -2.25 -1.39
CA ASN A 21 -17.28 -2.60 -2.74
C ASN A 21 -16.12 -3.20 -3.58
N ARG A 22 -15.40 -4.18 -2.96
CA ARG A 22 -14.20 -4.77 -3.52
C ARG A 22 -14.48 -6.14 -4.10
N PRO A 23 -14.04 -6.44 -5.34
CA PRO A 23 -14.17 -7.79 -5.90
C PRO A 23 -13.42 -8.84 -5.08
N ILE A 24 -14.05 -9.98 -4.79
CA ILE A 24 -13.48 -11.09 -3.98
C ILE A 24 -12.19 -11.66 -4.60
N LYS A 25 -12.05 -11.60 -5.93
CA LYS A 25 -10.81 -12.00 -6.60
C LYS A 25 -9.59 -11.18 -6.18
N LYS A 26 -9.76 -9.95 -5.73
CA LYS A 26 -8.69 -9.05 -5.24
C LYS A 26 -8.40 -9.36 -3.77
N LYS A 27 -7.43 -10.25 -3.52
CA LYS A 27 -7.09 -10.78 -2.19
C LYS A 27 -6.71 -9.67 -1.19
N LEU A 28 -6.81 -9.98 0.10
CA LEU A 28 -6.45 -9.07 1.19
C LEU A 28 -5.11 -9.47 1.80
N ILE A 29 -4.43 -8.51 2.44
CA ILE A 29 -3.20 -8.76 3.18
C ILE A 29 -3.56 -9.16 4.62
N LEU A 30 -2.96 -10.23 5.10
CA LEU A 30 -3.00 -10.65 6.49
C LEU A 30 -1.89 -9.97 7.29
N HIS A 31 -2.24 -9.41 8.44
CA HIS A 31 -1.31 -8.77 9.36
C HIS A 31 -1.13 -9.63 10.60
N CYS A 32 0.12 -9.99 10.88
CA CYS A 32 0.55 -10.73 12.07
C CYS A 32 1.34 -9.80 12.99
N ASN A 33 1.50 -10.18 14.26
CA ASN A 33 2.30 -9.42 15.23
C ASN A 33 3.75 -9.90 15.37
N SER A 34 4.06 -11.10 14.90
CA SER A 34 5.38 -11.72 15.07
C SER A 34 5.67 -12.76 14.00
N ILE A 35 6.95 -13.09 13.82
CA ILE A 35 7.40 -14.19 12.95
C ILE A 35 6.81 -15.52 13.43
N ALA A 36 6.73 -15.74 14.74
CA ALA A 36 6.12 -16.95 15.31
C ALA A 36 4.64 -17.09 14.89
N MET A 37 3.86 -16.00 14.91
CA MET A 37 2.48 -16.02 14.42
C MET A 37 2.43 -16.29 12.91
N VAL A 38 3.35 -15.74 12.11
CA VAL A 38 3.43 -16.07 10.67
C VAL A 38 3.70 -17.56 10.48
N GLN A 39 4.70 -18.12 11.18
CA GLN A 39 5.07 -19.53 11.09
C GLN A 39 3.97 -20.49 11.55
N LYS A 40 3.06 -20.05 12.41
CA LYS A 40 1.87 -20.83 12.80
C LYS A 40 0.94 -21.10 11.61
N TYR A 41 0.81 -20.15 10.70
CA TYR A 41 -0.17 -20.21 9.60
C TYR A 41 0.43 -20.41 8.21
N PHE A 42 1.71 -20.08 8.00
CA PHE A 42 2.37 -20.05 6.71
C PHE A 42 3.72 -20.78 6.73
N GLU A 43 4.11 -21.28 5.56
CA GLU A 43 5.46 -21.76 5.31
C GLU A 43 6.38 -20.55 5.21
N LEU A 44 7.46 -20.55 5.98
CA LEU A 44 8.49 -19.52 5.99
C LEU A 44 9.84 -20.22 5.89
N ASP A 45 10.29 -20.47 4.67
CA ASP A 45 11.59 -21.07 4.39
C ASP A 45 12.75 -20.14 4.77
N GLN A 46 13.96 -20.63 4.67
CA GLN A 46 15.18 -19.89 5.07
C GLN A 46 15.33 -18.57 4.30
N ASP A 47 15.10 -18.56 2.98
CA ASP A 47 15.25 -17.36 2.16
C ASP A 47 14.21 -16.29 2.55
N ASN A 48 12.94 -16.69 2.73
CA ASN A 48 11.88 -15.82 3.23
C ASN A 48 12.15 -15.35 4.67
N LEU A 49 12.72 -16.20 5.54
CA LEU A 49 13.02 -15.85 6.92
C LEU A 49 14.14 -14.80 7.02
N ILE A 50 15.19 -14.89 6.18
CA ILE A 50 16.25 -13.89 6.10
C ILE A 50 15.67 -12.51 5.78
N VAL A 51 14.84 -12.42 4.76
CA VAL A 51 14.18 -11.16 4.35
C VAL A 51 13.20 -10.68 5.41
N ALA A 52 12.42 -11.58 5.99
CA ALA A 52 11.47 -11.27 7.08
C ALA A 52 12.18 -10.66 8.29
N LYS A 53 13.27 -11.24 8.76
CA LYS A 53 14.07 -10.73 9.90
C LYS A 53 14.65 -9.33 9.62
N LYS A 54 15.01 -9.03 8.38
CA LYS A 54 15.57 -7.73 7.99
C LYS A 54 14.51 -6.63 7.96
N TYR A 55 13.28 -6.93 7.46
CA TYR A 55 12.30 -5.89 7.13
C TYR A 55 11.01 -5.96 7.93
N TRP A 56 10.82 -6.94 8.82
CA TRP A 56 9.71 -7.01 9.76
C TRP A 56 10.17 -6.75 11.21
N PRO A 57 9.37 -5.98 11.97
CA PRO A 57 8.16 -5.24 11.61
C PRO A 57 8.44 -4.09 10.64
N GLY A 58 7.62 -3.94 9.56
CA GLY A 58 7.90 -2.88 8.58
C GLY A 58 7.03 -2.88 7.32
N PRO A 59 7.49 -2.11 6.30
CA PRO A 59 6.74 -1.90 5.05
C PRO A 59 6.97 -3.03 4.02
N LEU A 60 7.15 -4.28 4.48
CA LEU A 60 7.26 -5.48 3.66
C LEU A 60 6.00 -6.31 3.71
N THR A 61 5.53 -6.77 2.55
CA THR A 61 4.52 -7.83 2.40
C THR A 61 5.13 -8.99 1.63
N LEU A 62 5.15 -10.18 2.21
CA LEU A 62 5.58 -11.41 1.55
C LEU A 62 4.38 -12.22 1.06
N ILE A 63 4.52 -12.87 -0.08
CA ILE A 63 3.55 -13.84 -0.57
C ILE A 63 4.00 -15.22 -0.12
N LEU A 64 3.33 -15.78 0.87
CA LEU A 64 3.69 -17.03 1.52
C LEU A 64 2.66 -18.12 1.26
N ARG A 65 3.10 -19.38 1.20
CA ARG A 65 2.22 -20.53 1.10
C ARG A 65 1.55 -20.80 2.44
N LYS A 66 0.22 -20.95 2.44
CA LYS A 66 -0.48 -21.33 3.66
C LYS A 66 -0.24 -22.81 3.99
N LYS A 67 -0.03 -23.10 5.27
CA LYS A 67 0.01 -24.46 5.81
C LYS A 67 -1.19 -24.78 6.71
N SER A 68 -1.81 -23.75 7.31
CA SER A 68 -2.93 -23.93 8.21
C SER A 68 -4.27 -23.91 7.49
N LYS A 69 -5.14 -24.88 7.80
CA LYS A 69 -6.53 -24.91 7.33
C LYS A 69 -7.38 -23.78 7.91
N SER A 70 -6.94 -23.15 9.03
CA SER A 70 -7.64 -22.01 9.65
C SER A 70 -7.66 -20.76 8.79
N ILE A 71 -6.74 -20.62 7.81
CA ILE A 71 -6.75 -19.48 6.89
C ILE A 71 -7.81 -19.72 5.82
N PRO A 72 -8.85 -18.87 5.74
CA PRO A 72 -9.92 -19.02 4.75
C PRO A 72 -9.42 -18.92 3.31
N ASN A 73 -9.91 -19.80 2.43
CA ASN A 73 -9.50 -19.84 1.02
C ASN A 73 -9.81 -18.55 0.25
N ILE A 74 -10.78 -17.77 0.69
CA ILE A 74 -11.09 -16.45 0.11
C ILE A 74 -9.88 -15.50 0.11
N LEU A 75 -8.92 -15.68 1.05
CA LEU A 75 -7.69 -14.87 1.16
C LEU A 75 -6.55 -15.38 0.28
N THR A 76 -6.67 -16.59 -0.28
CA THR A 76 -5.56 -17.21 -0.99
C THR A 76 -5.73 -17.19 -2.51
N GLN A 77 -4.60 -17.23 -3.20
CA GLN A 77 -4.49 -17.50 -4.64
C GLN A 77 -3.56 -18.70 -4.80
N LYS A 78 -4.08 -19.83 -5.29
CA LYS A 78 -3.31 -21.09 -5.45
C LYS A 78 -2.50 -21.43 -4.19
N GLN A 79 -3.13 -21.43 -3.00
CA GLN A 79 -2.52 -21.66 -1.69
C GLN A 79 -1.60 -20.51 -1.16
N TYR A 80 -1.37 -19.45 -1.92
CA TYR A 80 -0.55 -18.32 -1.49
C TYR A 80 -1.38 -17.17 -0.95
N CYS A 81 -0.86 -16.52 0.10
CA CYS A 81 -1.48 -15.38 0.78
C CYS A 81 -0.47 -14.26 0.96
N ALA A 82 -0.93 -13.01 0.91
CA ALA A 82 -0.12 -11.85 1.23
C ALA A 82 -0.08 -11.65 2.76
N VAL A 83 1.11 -11.59 3.34
CA VAL A 83 1.34 -11.52 4.78
C VAL A 83 2.30 -10.40 5.13
N ARG A 84 2.02 -9.69 6.23
CA ARG A 84 2.85 -8.58 6.71
C ARG A 84 2.89 -8.56 8.24
N ILE A 85 4.01 -8.11 8.82
CA ILE A 85 4.10 -7.65 10.22
C ILE A 85 4.28 -6.13 10.15
N PRO A 86 3.27 -5.34 10.54
CA PRO A 86 3.35 -3.88 10.48
C PRO A 86 4.28 -3.32 11.56
N SER A 87 4.83 -2.11 11.36
CA SER A 87 5.69 -1.45 12.35
C SER A 87 4.93 -0.65 13.40
N ASN A 88 3.63 -0.43 13.23
CA ASN A 88 2.80 0.32 14.16
C ASN A 88 2.63 -0.46 15.48
N LYS A 89 3.17 0.09 16.58
CA LYS A 89 3.18 -0.57 17.90
C LYS A 89 1.79 -0.80 18.47
N PHE A 90 0.88 0.17 18.27
CA PHE A 90 -0.50 0.05 18.75
C PHE A 90 -1.22 -1.13 18.06
N LEU A 91 -1.09 -1.22 16.73
CA LEU A 91 -1.66 -2.32 15.96
C LEU A 91 -1.05 -3.68 16.34
N LEU A 92 0.27 -3.74 16.55
CA LEU A 92 0.93 -4.96 17.03
C LEU A 92 0.37 -5.43 18.38
N ASN A 93 0.11 -4.50 19.30
CA ASN A 93 -0.50 -4.81 20.60
C ASN A 93 -1.93 -5.33 20.45
N ILE A 94 -2.75 -4.72 19.60
CA ILE A 94 -4.11 -5.23 19.30
C ILE A 94 -4.03 -6.69 18.81
N ILE A 95 -3.20 -6.96 17.79
CA ILE A 95 -3.06 -8.32 17.24
C ILE A 95 -2.56 -9.30 18.32
N LYS A 96 -1.65 -8.86 19.19
CA LYS A 96 -1.15 -9.65 20.31
C LYS A 96 -2.27 -9.99 21.31
N THR A 97 -3.05 -8.99 21.73
CA THR A 97 -4.15 -9.15 22.69
C THR A 97 -5.23 -10.11 22.18
N ILE A 98 -5.68 -9.93 20.92
CA ILE A 98 -6.70 -10.81 20.33
C ILE A 98 -6.14 -12.17 19.91
N ASN A 99 -4.82 -12.32 19.86
CA ASN A 99 -4.09 -13.53 19.44
C ASN A 99 -4.58 -14.13 18.10
N LYS A 100 -4.98 -13.28 17.17
CA LYS A 100 -5.46 -13.65 15.83
C LYS A 100 -4.92 -12.68 14.80
N PRO A 101 -4.54 -13.15 13.58
CA PRO A 101 -4.14 -12.25 12.50
C PRO A 101 -5.34 -11.40 12.05
N LEU A 102 -5.07 -10.18 11.60
CA LEU A 102 -6.07 -9.30 11.02
C LEU A 102 -5.93 -9.21 9.49
N VAL A 103 -7.03 -9.21 8.77
CA VAL A 103 -7.05 -8.68 7.40
C VAL A 103 -7.22 -7.17 7.48
N MET A 104 -6.40 -6.43 6.73
CA MET A 104 -6.43 -4.97 6.80
C MET A 104 -6.06 -4.31 5.47
N PRO A 105 -7.01 -4.22 4.51
CA PRO A 105 -6.83 -3.37 3.34
C PRO A 105 -6.87 -1.88 3.71
N SER A 106 -6.44 -0.99 2.81
CA SER A 106 -6.59 0.46 2.98
C SER A 106 -8.05 0.87 3.23
N ALA A 107 -8.28 1.87 4.09
CA ALA A 107 -9.61 2.30 4.52
C ALA A 107 -10.25 3.30 3.53
N ASN A 108 -10.40 2.89 2.26
CA ASN A 108 -11.04 3.63 1.17
C ASN A 108 -11.99 2.73 0.38
N LYS A 109 -12.94 3.28 -0.36
CA LYS A 109 -13.67 2.54 -1.39
C LYS A 109 -12.71 2.04 -2.46
N PHE A 110 -13.07 0.94 -3.12
CA PHE A 110 -12.16 0.29 -4.10
C PHE A 110 -11.76 1.24 -5.23
N LYS A 111 -10.47 1.28 -5.57
CA LYS A 111 -9.78 2.14 -6.56
C LYS A 111 -9.54 3.60 -6.14
N GLN A 112 -10.19 4.13 -5.13
CA GLN A 112 -9.97 5.49 -4.64
C GLN A 112 -8.63 5.67 -3.91
N LEU A 113 -8.31 6.92 -3.51
CA LEU A 113 -7.11 7.26 -2.75
C LEU A 113 -7.03 6.50 -1.44
N SER A 114 -5.84 5.99 -1.11
CA SER A 114 -5.60 5.40 0.20
C SER A 114 -5.52 6.50 1.27
N PRO A 115 -6.32 6.44 2.36
CA PRO A 115 -6.32 7.47 3.38
C PRO A 115 -5.03 7.44 4.21
N VAL A 116 -4.49 8.61 4.47
CA VAL A 116 -3.29 8.82 5.29
C VAL A 116 -3.57 9.59 6.59
N THR A 117 -4.84 9.94 6.82
CA THR A 117 -5.35 10.54 8.07
C THR A 117 -6.69 9.92 8.44
N ALA A 118 -7.09 10.01 9.72
CA ALA A 118 -8.39 9.54 10.19
C ALA A 118 -9.55 10.25 9.48
N LYS A 119 -9.42 11.58 9.23
CA LYS A 119 -10.42 12.36 8.47
C LYS A 119 -10.66 11.78 7.08
N MET A 120 -9.61 11.46 6.34
CA MET A 120 -9.73 10.82 5.01
C MET A 120 -10.41 9.44 5.10
N ALA A 121 -10.12 8.66 6.13
CA ALA A 121 -10.77 7.36 6.34
C ALA A 121 -12.25 7.52 6.68
N TYR A 122 -12.60 8.47 7.56
CA TYR A 122 -13.98 8.79 7.93
C TYR A 122 -14.83 9.15 6.72
N GLN A 123 -14.37 10.07 5.88
CA GLN A 123 -15.09 10.50 4.67
C GLN A 123 -15.38 9.37 3.67
N ASN A 124 -14.56 8.32 3.66
CA ASN A 124 -14.83 7.15 2.81
C ASN A 124 -15.97 6.27 3.34
N PHE A 125 -16.29 6.34 4.64
CA PHE A 125 -17.21 5.42 5.32
C PHE A 125 -18.16 6.13 6.29
N GLU A 126 -18.46 7.40 6.08
CA GLU A 126 -19.28 8.25 6.95
C GLU A 126 -20.64 7.64 7.32
N THR A 127 -21.26 6.91 6.39
CA THR A 127 -22.55 6.23 6.61
C THR A 127 -22.41 4.82 7.19
N SER A 128 -21.19 4.39 7.54
CA SER A 128 -20.93 3.04 8.04
C SER A 128 -20.76 3.05 9.55
N ASP A 129 -21.30 2.04 10.22
CA ASP A 129 -21.08 1.80 11.66
C ASP A 129 -19.65 1.22 11.88
N LEU A 130 -18.66 2.09 11.82
CA LEU A 130 -17.26 1.77 11.97
C LEU A 130 -16.62 2.66 13.03
N THR A 131 -15.96 2.04 14.00
CA THR A 131 -15.11 2.75 14.95
C THR A 131 -13.78 3.10 14.28
N ILE A 132 -13.39 4.37 14.32
CA ILE A 132 -12.11 4.87 13.81
C ILE A 132 -11.18 5.12 14.99
N ILE A 133 -10.01 4.52 14.93
CA ILE A 133 -8.92 4.79 15.87
C ILE A 133 -7.95 5.73 15.17
N ASP A 134 -7.82 6.95 15.66
CA ASP A 134 -6.90 7.94 15.11
C ASP A 134 -5.52 7.79 15.77
N ASP A 135 -4.55 7.32 14.99
CA ASP A 135 -3.14 7.21 15.36
C ASP A 135 -2.27 8.24 14.61
N GLY A 136 -2.86 9.38 14.27
CA GLY A 136 -2.21 10.49 13.58
C GLY A 136 -2.00 10.26 12.08
N LYS A 137 -1.23 11.16 11.46
CA LYS A 137 -0.92 11.09 10.02
C LYS A 137 0.09 9.98 9.72
N CYS A 138 -0.16 9.22 8.65
CA CYS A 138 0.76 8.20 8.20
C CYS A 138 2.13 8.78 7.79
N THR A 139 3.21 8.23 8.33
CA THR A 139 4.58 8.70 8.07
C THR A 139 5.15 8.20 6.74
N ILE A 140 4.66 7.08 6.22
CA ILE A 140 5.13 6.44 4.98
C ILE A 140 4.37 6.92 3.75
N GLY A 141 3.06 7.04 3.83
CA GLY A 141 2.16 7.59 2.81
C GLY A 141 1.82 6.68 1.64
N ILE A 142 2.65 5.69 1.28
CA ILE A 142 2.38 4.70 0.23
C ILE A 142 2.38 3.28 0.78
N GLU A 143 1.86 2.33 0.00
CA GLU A 143 1.74 0.93 0.41
C GLU A 143 3.10 0.21 0.45
N SER A 144 3.13 -0.90 1.21
CA SER A 144 4.30 -1.77 1.38
C SER A 144 4.83 -2.33 0.05
N THR A 145 6.14 -2.54 -0.03
CA THR A 145 6.73 -3.39 -1.07
C THR A 145 6.18 -4.80 -0.93
N MET A 146 5.79 -5.43 -2.05
CA MET A 146 5.20 -6.76 -2.06
C MET A 146 5.89 -7.65 -3.08
N PHE A 147 6.41 -8.78 -2.65
CA PHE A 147 7.02 -9.77 -3.53
C PHE A 147 6.89 -11.20 -2.98
N LYS A 148 7.16 -12.17 -3.84
CA LYS A 148 7.26 -13.58 -3.53
C LYS A 148 8.71 -14.01 -3.76
N VAL A 149 9.28 -14.75 -2.80
CA VAL A 149 10.58 -15.40 -2.94
C VAL A 149 10.35 -16.88 -3.19
N ILE A 150 10.76 -17.37 -4.36
CA ILE A 150 10.57 -18.75 -4.76
C ILE A 150 11.57 -19.15 -5.86
N ASN A 151 12.12 -20.38 -5.82
CA ASN A 151 12.98 -20.94 -6.86
C ASN A 151 14.10 -19.97 -7.31
N LYS A 152 14.82 -19.41 -6.36
CA LYS A 152 15.90 -18.41 -6.60
C LYS A 152 15.43 -17.20 -7.43
N LYS A 153 14.13 -16.82 -7.29
CA LYS A 153 13.55 -15.62 -7.92
C LYS A 153 12.86 -14.76 -6.89
N ILE A 154 12.97 -13.46 -7.05
CA ILE A 154 12.18 -12.44 -6.35
C ILE A 154 11.14 -11.94 -7.34
N GLU A 155 9.90 -12.42 -7.21
CA GLU A 155 8.77 -12.01 -8.05
C GLU A 155 8.12 -10.75 -7.45
N VAL A 156 8.45 -9.58 -8.00
CA VAL A 156 7.93 -8.29 -7.52
C VAL A 156 6.51 -8.07 -8.03
N ILE A 157 5.58 -7.92 -7.10
CA ILE A 157 4.16 -7.70 -7.37
C ILE A 157 3.82 -6.20 -7.23
N ARG A 158 4.45 -5.53 -6.26
CA ARG A 158 4.25 -4.09 -6.02
C ARG A 158 5.50 -3.47 -5.43
N TYR A 159 5.97 -2.39 -6.04
CA TYR A 159 7.02 -1.54 -5.48
C TYR A 159 6.50 -0.71 -4.31
N GLY A 160 7.33 -0.46 -3.31
CA GLY A 160 7.07 0.36 -2.13
C GLY A 160 8.36 0.98 -1.60
N LEU A 161 8.46 1.20 -0.27
CA LEU A 161 9.64 1.84 0.33
C LEU A 161 10.89 0.96 0.37
N ILE A 162 10.75 -0.37 0.32
CA ILE A 162 11.89 -1.27 0.32
C ILE A 162 12.39 -1.38 -1.11
N ASP A 163 13.67 -1.06 -1.30
CA ASP A 163 14.33 -1.26 -2.58
C ASP A 163 14.54 -2.76 -2.81
N VAL A 164 13.99 -3.26 -3.90
CA VAL A 164 14.11 -4.69 -4.26
C VAL A 164 15.53 -5.08 -4.67
N PHE A 165 16.36 -4.13 -5.11
CA PHE A 165 17.78 -4.38 -5.40
C PHE A 165 18.58 -4.61 -4.12
N GLU A 166 18.26 -3.93 -3.00
CA GLU A 166 18.82 -4.25 -1.69
C GLU A 166 18.47 -5.68 -1.27
N VAL A 167 17.23 -6.12 -1.54
CA VAL A 167 16.81 -7.51 -1.25
C VAL A 167 17.63 -8.52 -2.06
N MET A 168 17.94 -8.23 -3.33
CA MET A 168 18.83 -9.06 -4.15
C MET A 168 20.25 -9.16 -3.55
N GLY A 169 20.75 -8.06 -3.00
CA GLY A 169 22.06 -8.06 -2.32
C GLY A 169 22.10 -8.99 -1.10
N ILE A 170 20.96 -9.13 -0.40
CA ILE A 170 20.82 -10.02 0.76
C ILE A 170 20.67 -11.49 0.30
N LEU A 171 19.84 -11.72 -0.70
CA LEU A 171 19.58 -13.03 -1.29
C LEU A 171 20.50 -13.25 -2.49
N LYS A 172 21.73 -13.64 -2.22
CA LYS A 172 22.76 -13.88 -3.27
C LYS A 172 22.27 -14.88 -4.32
N ASN A 173 22.57 -14.62 -5.59
CA ASN A 173 22.23 -15.47 -6.76
C ASN A 173 20.70 -15.57 -7.04
N PHE A 174 19.91 -14.58 -6.63
CA PHE A 174 18.50 -14.47 -7.00
C PHE A 174 18.31 -13.58 -8.22
N LYS A 175 17.29 -13.93 -9.05
CA LYS A 175 16.88 -13.12 -10.20
C LYS A 175 15.63 -12.31 -9.85
N LEU A 176 15.64 -11.03 -10.22
CA LEU A 176 14.46 -10.16 -10.08
C LEU A 176 13.52 -10.37 -11.26
N LYS A 177 12.24 -10.52 -10.99
CA LYS A 177 11.18 -10.60 -12.01
C LYS A 177 10.00 -9.74 -11.59
N LYS A 178 9.63 -8.74 -12.40
CA LYS A 178 8.35 -8.04 -12.23
C LYS A 178 7.24 -8.97 -12.71
N VAL A 179 6.20 -9.17 -11.88
CA VAL A 179 5.08 -10.06 -12.19
C VAL A 179 3.79 -9.25 -12.18
N ASN A 180 3.05 -9.34 -13.28
CA ASN A 180 1.70 -8.80 -13.31
C ASN A 180 0.74 -9.83 -12.69
N ASN A 181 0.36 -9.60 -11.44
CA ASN A 181 -0.52 -10.50 -10.70
C ASN A 181 -1.79 -9.75 -10.27
N GLU A 182 -2.87 -9.91 -11.02
CA GLU A 182 -4.12 -9.17 -10.80
C GLU A 182 -4.85 -9.51 -9.49
N TYR A 183 -4.47 -10.57 -8.79
CA TYR A 183 -5.17 -11.03 -7.57
C TYR A 183 -4.75 -10.27 -6.31
N PHE A 184 -3.53 -9.79 -6.22
CA PHE A 184 -3.02 -9.11 -5.02
C PHE A 184 -3.28 -7.59 -5.03
N PRO A 185 -3.27 -6.92 -3.84
CA PRO A 185 -3.59 -5.50 -3.75
C PRO A 185 -2.62 -4.58 -4.50
N GLY A 186 -3.15 -3.54 -5.14
CA GLY A 186 -2.35 -2.52 -5.82
C GLY A 186 -1.86 -2.90 -7.21
N THR A 187 -2.44 -3.93 -7.82
CA THR A 187 -2.07 -4.42 -9.16
C THR A 187 -3.11 -4.12 -10.23
N SER A 188 -4.19 -3.44 -9.88
CA SER A 188 -5.21 -3.00 -10.85
C SER A 188 -4.64 -1.91 -11.75
N ASN A 189 -5.05 -1.91 -13.03
CA ASN A 189 -4.61 -0.89 -14.00
C ASN A 189 -4.98 0.52 -13.53
N LYS A 190 -6.24 0.76 -13.11
CA LYS A 190 -6.67 1.99 -12.44
C LYS A 190 -6.73 1.76 -10.95
N HIS A 191 -5.99 2.53 -10.17
CA HIS A 191 -5.94 2.47 -8.71
C HIS A 191 -5.35 3.77 -8.14
N TYR A 192 -5.63 4.07 -6.86
CA TYR A 192 -5.12 5.26 -6.16
C TYR A 192 -5.56 6.58 -6.79
N SER A 193 -6.67 6.55 -7.54
CA SER A 193 -7.10 7.70 -8.32
C SER A 193 -7.75 8.76 -7.44
N PRO A 194 -7.35 10.04 -7.59
CA PRO A 194 -8.14 11.16 -7.13
C PRO A 194 -9.46 11.22 -7.90
N VAL A 195 -10.39 12.05 -7.44
CA VAL A 195 -11.65 12.33 -8.14
C VAL A 195 -11.40 13.17 -9.39
N LYS A 196 -10.58 14.22 -9.24
CA LYS A 196 -10.17 15.09 -10.35
C LYS A 196 -9.21 14.38 -11.30
N GLU A 197 -9.25 14.76 -12.57
CA GLU A 197 -8.35 14.21 -13.58
C GLU A 197 -6.89 14.54 -13.23
N LEU A 198 -6.00 13.53 -13.36
CA LEU A 198 -4.59 13.62 -12.99
C LEU A 198 -3.68 13.60 -14.22
N TYR A 199 -2.88 14.65 -14.36
CA TYR A 199 -1.82 14.77 -15.36
C TYR A 199 -0.45 14.60 -14.72
N ILE A 200 0.33 13.64 -15.17
CA ILE A 200 1.67 13.34 -14.64
C ILE A 200 2.77 13.92 -15.54
N ASN A 201 3.99 14.01 -15.01
CA ASN A 201 5.19 14.47 -15.72
C ASN A 201 5.08 15.90 -16.28
N GLN A 202 4.31 16.77 -15.63
CA GLN A 202 4.10 18.14 -16.08
C GLN A 202 5.28 19.04 -15.68
N LYS A 203 5.91 19.67 -16.66
CA LYS A 203 7.02 20.62 -16.43
C LYS A 203 6.53 22.06 -16.17
N LYS A 204 5.30 22.38 -16.57
CA LYS A 204 4.69 23.71 -16.44
C LYS A 204 3.37 23.61 -15.67
N ILE A 205 3.00 24.72 -15.00
CA ILE A 205 1.71 24.85 -14.34
C ILE A 205 0.62 25.00 -15.41
N ILE A 206 -0.40 24.15 -15.33
CA ILE A 206 -1.57 24.19 -16.20
C ILE A 206 -2.62 25.08 -15.53
N LYS A 207 -3.31 25.94 -16.30
CA LYS A 207 -4.38 26.82 -15.80
C LYS A 207 -5.47 25.97 -15.13
N LYS A 208 -5.97 26.40 -13.98
CA LYS A 208 -6.97 25.72 -13.16
C LYS A 208 -6.57 24.30 -12.70
N SER A 209 -5.29 23.97 -12.74
CA SER A 209 -4.77 22.70 -12.22
C SER A 209 -4.02 22.91 -10.91
N ALA A 210 -4.29 22.05 -9.91
CA ALA A 210 -3.49 21.98 -8.69
C ALA A 210 -2.12 21.38 -9.03
N PHE A 211 -1.12 22.23 -9.33
CA PHE A 211 0.22 21.77 -9.65
C PHE A 211 0.96 21.34 -8.39
N ILE A 212 1.36 20.07 -8.33
CA ILE A 212 2.14 19.49 -7.25
C ILE A 212 3.59 19.32 -7.73
N GLY A 213 4.48 20.16 -7.20
CA GLY A 213 5.89 20.23 -7.56
C GLY A 213 6.75 19.15 -6.90
N PHE A 214 7.99 19.01 -7.39
CA PHE A 214 9.06 18.23 -6.80
C PHE A 214 10.41 18.89 -7.12
N GLY A 215 11.24 19.12 -6.11
CA GLY A 215 12.48 19.90 -6.25
C GLY A 215 12.22 21.39 -6.12
N ASN A 216 12.81 22.20 -6.99
CA ASN A 216 12.72 23.66 -6.93
C ASN A 216 11.28 24.15 -6.91
N ILE A 217 10.95 24.99 -5.92
CA ILE A 217 9.62 25.57 -5.75
C ILE A 217 9.32 26.52 -6.91
N LYS A 218 8.18 26.33 -7.56
CA LYS A 218 7.70 27.23 -8.62
C LYS A 218 6.71 28.24 -8.05
N LYS A 219 6.77 29.46 -8.60
CA LYS A 219 5.75 30.47 -8.31
C LYS A 219 4.38 29.92 -8.69
N ASN A 220 3.39 30.07 -7.81
CA ASN A 220 2.01 29.60 -7.98
C ASN A 220 1.83 28.05 -8.03
N GLU A 221 2.79 27.25 -7.57
CA GLU A 221 2.50 25.84 -7.34
C GLU A 221 1.56 25.66 -6.15
N PHE A 222 0.66 24.68 -6.24
CA PHE A 222 -0.27 24.37 -5.13
C PHE A 222 0.43 23.80 -3.91
N LYS A 223 1.27 22.79 -4.13
CA LYS A 223 2.06 22.12 -3.10
C LYS A 223 3.36 21.60 -3.72
N ASN A 224 4.34 21.27 -2.87
CA ASN A 224 5.58 20.64 -3.29
C ASN A 224 5.82 19.35 -2.49
N LEU A 225 6.00 18.23 -3.18
CA LEU A 225 6.23 16.92 -2.55
C LEU A 225 7.53 16.90 -1.74
N SER A 226 8.59 17.52 -2.25
CA SER A 226 9.85 17.77 -1.55
C SER A 226 10.69 18.80 -2.29
N SER A 227 10.91 19.97 -1.70
CA SER A 227 11.83 20.99 -2.24
C SER A 227 13.28 20.52 -2.24
N LYS A 228 13.62 19.60 -1.32
CA LYS A 228 14.95 18.98 -1.20
C LYS A 228 15.14 17.75 -2.09
N LYS A 229 14.19 17.43 -2.97
CA LYS A 229 14.19 16.24 -3.82
C LYS A 229 14.27 14.91 -3.04
N ASN A 230 13.79 14.90 -1.79
CA ASN A 230 13.76 13.69 -0.97
C ASN A 230 12.56 12.81 -1.36
N LEU A 231 12.82 11.64 -1.95
CA LEU A 231 11.77 10.72 -2.43
C LEU A 231 10.95 10.12 -1.28
N ARG A 232 11.52 9.94 -0.08
CA ARG A 232 10.78 9.43 1.09
C ARG A 232 9.77 10.46 1.59
N GLU A 233 10.17 11.73 1.63
CA GLU A 233 9.29 12.86 1.93
C GLU A 233 8.18 12.97 0.87
N ALA A 234 8.52 12.85 -0.41
CA ALA A 234 7.55 12.89 -1.51
C ALA A 234 6.51 11.76 -1.39
N ALA A 235 6.93 10.54 -1.11
CA ALA A 235 6.04 9.40 -0.90
C ALA A 235 5.06 9.65 0.26
N SER A 236 5.53 10.23 1.37
CA SER A 236 4.71 10.51 2.55
C SER A 236 3.62 11.56 2.32
N ARG A 237 3.83 12.47 1.36
CA ARG A 237 2.94 13.60 1.06
C ARG A 237 1.97 13.32 -0.09
N LEU A 238 2.26 12.34 -0.97
CA LEU A 238 1.59 12.15 -2.24
C LEU A 238 0.07 12.09 -2.13
N TYR A 239 -0.49 11.13 -1.39
CA TYR A 239 -1.94 10.97 -1.26
C TYR A 239 -2.60 12.09 -0.47
N TYR A 240 -1.90 12.67 0.49
CA TYR A 240 -2.43 13.82 1.22
C TYR A 240 -2.60 15.05 0.33
N TYR A 241 -1.64 15.30 -0.57
CA TYR A 241 -1.74 16.43 -1.48
C TYR A 241 -2.78 16.20 -2.59
N PHE A 242 -2.96 14.96 -3.03
CA PHE A 242 -4.09 14.63 -3.91
C PHE A 242 -5.43 14.88 -3.21
N TYR A 243 -5.56 14.45 -1.96
CA TYR A 243 -6.75 14.71 -1.16
C TYR A 243 -7.02 16.22 -1.00
N LEU A 244 -6.01 17.02 -0.71
CA LEU A 244 -6.17 18.47 -0.59
C LEU A 244 -6.58 19.11 -1.92
N ALA A 245 -6.05 18.64 -3.05
CA ALA A 245 -6.40 19.13 -4.38
C ALA A 245 -7.83 18.73 -4.78
N ASP A 246 -8.27 17.50 -4.47
CA ASP A 246 -9.63 17.04 -4.71
C ASP A 246 -10.68 17.87 -3.96
N ASN A 247 -10.35 18.32 -2.73
CA ASN A 247 -11.24 19.09 -1.88
C ASN A 247 -11.03 20.62 -2.02
N ASN A 248 -10.43 21.09 -3.10
CA ASN A 248 -10.26 22.51 -3.38
C ASN A 248 -10.93 22.88 -4.71
N ASP A 249 -12.07 23.58 -4.62
CA ASP A 249 -12.91 23.95 -5.77
C ASP A 249 -12.26 24.95 -6.72
N SER A 250 -11.15 25.60 -6.34
CA SER A 250 -10.37 26.48 -7.20
C SER A 250 -9.67 25.74 -8.35
N PHE A 251 -9.59 24.40 -8.27
CA PHE A 251 -8.92 23.56 -9.28
C PHE A 251 -9.89 22.58 -9.92
N GLU A 252 -9.79 22.44 -11.24
CA GLU A 252 -10.57 21.46 -12.02
C GLU A 252 -9.79 20.13 -12.18
N THR A 253 -8.46 20.19 -12.18
CA THR A 253 -7.57 19.06 -12.41
C THR A 253 -6.39 19.06 -11.44
N ILE A 254 -5.62 17.98 -11.44
CA ILE A 254 -4.36 17.84 -10.68
C ILE A 254 -3.24 17.59 -11.66
N SER A 255 -2.10 18.26 -11.48
CA SER A 255 -0.90 18.01 -12.27
C SER A 255 0.31 17.81 -11.37
N VAL A 256 1.18 16.86 -11.73
CA VAL A 256 2.34 16.46 -10.92
C VAL A 256 3.62 16.61 -11.74
N ALA A 257 4.63 17.23 -11.13
CA ALA A 257 5.97 17.33 -11.69
C ALA A 257 6.61 15.95 -11.93
N PRO A 258 7.61 15.84 -12.84
CA PRO A 258 8.37 14.60 -13.00
C PRO A 258 9.06 14.17 -11.72
N ILE A 259 8.98 12.86 -11.40
CA ILE A 259 9.65 12.23 -10.27
C ILE A 259 10.75 11.31 -10.83
N PRO A 260 12.00 11.33 -10.29
CA PRO A 260 13.06 10.39 -10.70
C PRO A 260 12.61 8.94 -10.60
N ASN A 261 12.92 8.13 -11.63
CA ASN A 261 12.51 6.71 -11.68
C ASN A 261 13.59 5.79 -11.09
N GLU A 262 14.00 6.08 -9.86
CA GLU A 262 15.02 5.34 -9.11
C GLU A 262 14.58 5.13 -7.65
N GLY A 263 15.04 4.09 -7.00
CA GLY A 263 14.74 3.79 -5.61
C GLY A 263 13.22 3.87 -5.31
N ILE A 264 12.85 4.68 -4.32
CA ILE A 264 11.44 4.92 -3.94
C ILE A 264 10.64 5.61 -5.06
N GLY A 265 11.30 6.35 -5.95
CA GLY A 265 10.66 7.01 -7.09
C GLY A 265 9.96 6.03 -8.04
N ILE A 266 10.48 4.81 -8.19
CA ILE A 266 9.82 3.73 -8.95
C ILE A 266 8.43 3.44 -8.37
N ALA A 267 8.32 3.39 -7.03
CA ALA A 267 7.06 3.17 -6.36
C ALA A 267 6.10 4.37 -6.51
N ILE A 268 6.61 5.59 -6.41
CA ILE A 268 5.80 6.81 -6.62
C ILE A 268 5.27 6.84 -8.05
N ASN A 269 6.13 6.62 -9.05
CA ASN A 269 5.73 6.62 -10.46
C ASN A 269 4.71 5.52 -10.78
N ASP A 270 4.85 4.30 -10.23
CA ASP A 270 3.83 3.24 -10.36
C ASP A 270 2.45 3.70 -9.82
N ARG A 271 2.41 4.48 -8.70
CA ARG A 271 1.16 5.06 -8.17
C ARG A 271 0.60 6.15 -9.09
N LEU A 272 1.45 7.05 -9.56
CA LEU A 272 1.08 8.12 -10.48
C LEU A 272 0.50 7.57 -11.79
N GLU A 273 1.18 6.60 -12.41
CA GLU A 273 0.73 5.95 -13.64
C GLU A 273 -0.64 5.26 -13.47
N ARG A 274 -0.87 4.56 -12.34
CA ARG A 274 -2.17 3.91 -12.06
C ARG A 274 -3.26 4.91 -11.74
N ALA A 275 -2.91 6.01 -11.07
CA ALA A 275 -3.86 7.06 -10.68
C ALA A 275 -4.32 7.90 -11.89
N SER A 276 -3.46 8.09 -12.89
CA SER A 276 -3.75 8.88 -14.10
C SER A 276 -4.51 8.12 -15.19
N LYS A 277 -4.72 6.79 -15.05
CA LYS A 277 -5.48 6.02 -16.05
C LYS A 277 -6.97 6.33 -15.97
N LYS A 278 -7.56 6.56 -17.14
CA LYS A 278 -9.02 6.77 -17.34
C LYS A 278 -9.84 5.50 -17.13
#